data_9657758f323acf2efbcc94eb69a9db5c
#
_entry.id   9657758f323acf2efbcc94eb69a9db5c
#
_cell.length_a   1.000
_cell.length_b   1.000
_cell.length_c   1.000
_cell.angle_alpha   90.00
_cell.angle_beta   90.00
_cell.angle_gamma   90.00
#
_symmetry.space_group_name_H-M   'P 1'
#
loop_
_entity.id
_entity.type
_entity.pdbx_description
1 polymer ?
#
loop_
_entity_poly.entity_id
_entity_poly.type
_entity_poly.pdbx_seq_one_letter_code
_entity_poly.pdbx_strand_id
1 'polypeptide(L)'
;MIFVYPAVFTPKKDGKGYDAYFPDLECCEAEGPDLEDAVENAREAAYNWISLELEEEGDLPAQTHIDDMSLPEGSMVKQIMVRIKLLPDND
;
A
#
# COMPACT_ATOMS: atom_id res chain seq x y z
N MET A 1 7.10 7.95 -12.75
CA MET A 1 5.65 7.96 -12.50
C MET A 1 5.36 7.87 -11.02
N ILE A 2 4.29 8.49 -10.59
CA ILE A 2 3.89 8.49 -9.18
C ILE A 2 2.51 7.87 -9.06
N PHE A 3 2.38 6.93 -8.12
CA PHE A 3 1.11 6.27 -7.83
C PHE A 3 0.78 6.49 -6.36
N VAL A 4 -0.49 6.72 -6.06
CA VAL A 4 -0.95 6.89 -4.69
C VAL A 4 -2.15 5.97 -4.46
N TYR A 5 -2.07 5.13 -3.45
CA TYR A 5 -3.17 4.22 -3.09
C TYR A 5 -3.39 4.27 -1.58
N PRO A 6 -4.64 4.15 -1.15
CA PRO A 6 -4.92 4.10 0.28
C PRO A 6 -4.55 2.74 0.86
N ALA A 7 -3.92 2.76 2.02
CA ALA A 7 -3.60 1.56 2.78
C ALA A 7 -4.30 1.65 4.14
N VAL A 8 -4.85 0.54 4.58
CA VAL A 8 -5.52 0.46 5.88
C VAL A 8 -4.56 -0.17 6.89
N PHE A 9 -4.34 0.54 7.99
CA PHE A 9 -3.45 0.10 9.06
C PHE A 9 -4.27 -0.26 10.28
N THR A 10 -4.15 -1.50 10.73
CA THR A 10 -4.90 -2.02 11.86
C THR A 10 -3.95 -2.48 12.96
N PRO A 11 -4.13 -1.99 14.20
CA PRO A 11 -3.29 -2.47 15.31
C PRO A 11 -3.48 -3.97 15.50
N LYS A 12 -2.37 -4.66 15.77
CA LYS A 12 -2.43 -6.09 16.07
C LYS A 12 -3.10 -6.31 17.43
N LYS A 13 -3.76 -7.46 17.57
CA LYS A 13 -4.48 -7.77 18.81
C LYS A 13 -3.59 -7.84 20.03
N ASP A 14 -2.34 -8.24 19.85
CA ASP A 14 -1.39 -8.32 20.95
C ASP A 14 -0.75 -6.98 21.29
N GLY A 15 -1.11 -5.92 20.57
CA GLY A 15 -0.57 -4.59 20.79
C GLY A 15 0.86 -4.39 20.31
N LYS A 16 1.40 -5.34 19.55
CA LYS A 16 2.80 -5.31 19.14
C LYS A 16 2.95 -5.09 17.65
N GLY A 17 2.37 -4.00 17.17
CA GLY A 17 2.55 -3.63 15.79
C GLY A 17 1.26 -3.42 15.04
N TYR A 18 1.39 -3.32 13.72
CA TYR A 18 0.29 -3.02 12.82
C TYR A 18 0.32 -3.93 11.62
N ASP A 19 -0.86 -4.33 11.17
CA ASP A 19 -1.05 -4.97 9.88
C ASP A 19 -1.51 -3.92 8.89
N ALA A 20 -1.11 -4.05 7.64
CA ALA A 20 -1.48 -3.12 6.58
C ALA A 20 -1.97 -3.89 5.36
N TYR A 21 -2.96 -3.34 4.67
CA TYR A 21 -3.36 -3.89 3.39
C TYR A 21 -3.86 -2.77 2.49
N PHE A 22 -3.83 -3.03 1.18
CA PHE A 22 -4.30 -2.09 0.18
C PHE A 22 -5.60 -2.61 -0.41
N PRO A 23 -6.73 -1.95 -0.15
CA PRO A 23 -8.02 -2.41 -0.70
C PRO A 23 -8.03 -2.51 -2.22
N ASP A 24 -7.27 -1.65 -2.89
CA ASP A 24 -7.25 -1.60 -4.36
C ASP A 24 -6.22 -2.53 -4.99
N LEU A 25 -5.23 -2.99 -4.22
CA LEU A 25 -4.16 -3.85 -4.72
C LEU A 25 -4.34 -5.26 -4.15
N GLU A 26 -4.86 -6.15 -4.96
CA GLU A 26 -5.20 -7.50 -4.51
C GLU A 26 -4.00 -8.22 -3.91
N CYS A 27 -4.19 -8.78 -2.73
CA CYS A 27 -3.17 -9.53 -1.99
C CYS A 27 -1.93 -8.70 -1.61
N CYS A 28 -2.01 -7.38 -1.67
CA CYS A 28 -0.90 -6.53 -1.28
C CYS A 28 -1.02 -6.19 0.19
N GLU A 29 -0.17 -6.80 1.00
CA GLU A 29 -0.21 -6.67 2.46
C GLU A 29 1.18 -6.43 3.02
N ALA A 30 1.22 -5.87 4.22
CA ALA A 30 2.47 -5.63 4.93
C ALA A 30 2.19 -5.61 6.43
N GLU A 31 3.25 -5.53 7.22
CA GLU A 31 3.14 -5.37 8.66
C GLU A 31 4.41 -4.75 9.21
N GLY A 32 4.35 -4.28 10.43
CA GLY A 32 5.52 -3.73 11.10
C GLY A 32 5.32 -3.65 12.60
N PRO A 33 6.41 -3.58 13.38
CA PRO A 33 6.34 -3.52 14.85
C PRO A 33 5.76 -2.20 15.38
N ASP A 34 5.73 -1.18 14.54
CA ASP A 34 5.09 0.09 14.86
C ASP A 34 4.50 0.68 13.58
N LEU A 35 3.81 1.79 13.72
CA LEU A 35 3.14 2.40 12.56
C LEU A 35 4.14 2.87 11.51
N GLU A 36 5.25 3.46 11.92
CA GLU A 36 6.25 3.97 11.01
C GLU A 36 6.84 2.86 10.14
N ASP A 37 7.22 1.74 10.77
CA ASP A 37 7.75 0.61 10.02
C ASP A 37 6.69 -0.05 9.15
N ALA A 38 5.45 -0.11 9.63
CA ALA A 38 4.34 -0.65 8.82
C ALA A 38 4.12 0.20 7.57
N VAL A 39 4.21 1.52 7.69
CA VAL A 39 4.07 2.43 6.54
C VAL A 39 5.19 2.18 5.52
N GLU A 40 6.43 2.06 5.97
CA GLU A 40 7.55 1.82 5.06
C GLU A 40 7.44 0.46 4.39
N ASN A 41 7.04 -0.56 5.13
CA ASN A 41 6.85 -1.91 4.57
C ASN A 41 5.69 -1.93 3.59
N ALA A 42 4.63 -1.19 3.87
CA ALA A 42 3.50 -1.06 2.94
C ALA A 42 3.93 -0.39 1.64
N ARG A 43 4.74 0.66 1.73
CA ARG A 43 5.26 1.35 0.54
C ARG A 43 6.08 0.41 -0.32
N GLU A 44 6.94 -0.38 0.29
CA GLU A 44 7.74 -1.37 -0.42
C GLU A 44 6.86 -2.43 -1.08
N ALA A 45 5.87 -2.93 -0.36
CA ALA A 45 4.94 -3.92 -0.91
C ALA A 45 4.19 -3.35 -2.12
N ALA A 46 3.72 -2.12 -2.03
CA ALA A 46 3.03 -1.47 -3.14
C ALA A 46 3.96 -1.24 -4.32
N TYR A 47 5.19 -0.84 -4.05
CA TYR A 47 6.20 -0.66 -5.10
C TYR A 47 6.40 -1.95 -5.89
N ASN A 48 6.58 -3.06 -5.20
CA ASN A 48 6.78 -4.35 -5.84
C ASN A 48 5.55 -4.78 -6.62
N TRP A 49 4.37 -4.59 -6.05
CA TRP A 49 3.11 -4.98 -6.68
C TRP A 49 2.86 -4.19 -7.97
N ILE A 50 3.03 -2.87 -7.91
CA ILE A 50 2.79 -2.00 -9.06
C ILE A 50 3.84 -2.24 -10.15
N SER A 51 5.10 -2.41 -9.75
CA SER A 51 6.18 -2.68 -10.70
C SER A 51 5.92 -3.96 -11.48
N LEU A 52 5.45 -5.00 -10.81
CA LEU A 52 5.14 -6.26 -11.45
C LEU A 52 3.98 -6.11 -12.44
N GLU A 53 2.92 -5.37 -12.07
CA GLU A 53 1.81 -5.14 -12.97
C GLU A 53 2.24 -4.37 -14.21
N LEU A 54 3.12 -3.38 -14.05
CA LEU A 54 3.61 -2.60 -15.18
C LEU A 54 4.47 -3.46 -16.12
N GLU A 55 5.24 -4.39 -15.57
CA GLU A 55 6.04 -5.31 -16.38
C GLU A 55 5.17 -6.28 -17.17
N GLU A 56 4.04 -6.66 -16.62
CA GLU A 56 3.10 -7.58 -17.26
C GLU A 56 2.08 -6.87 -18.15
N GLU A 57 2.24 -5.54 -18.28
CA GLU A 57 1.33 -4.71 -19.06
C GLU A 57 -0.12 -4.78 -18.56
N GLY A 58 -0.28 -5.06 -17.28
CA GLY A 58 -1.59 -5.09 -16.66
C GLY A 58 -2.13 -3.69 -16.41
N ASP A 59 -3.43 -3.61 -16.20
CA ASP A 59 -4.07 -2.36 -15.85
C ASP A 59 -4.01 -2.16 -14.34
N LEU A 60 -3.67 -0.95 -13.92
CA LEU A 60 -3.66 -0.63 -12.50
C LEU A 60 -5.08 -0.29 -12.05
N PRO A 61 -5.46 -0.73 -10.86
CA PRO A 61 -6.81 -0.43 -10.35
C PRO A 61 -6.98 1.04 -10.03
N ALA A 62 -8.23 1.48 -10.02
CA ALA A 62 -8.56 2.83 -9.61
C ALA A 62 -8.45 2.93 -8.09
N GLN A 63 -8.22 4.15 -7.61
CA GLN A 63 -8.16 4.41 -6.17
C GLN A 63 -9.56 4.43 -5.57
N THR A 64 -9.71 3.80 -4.41
CA THR A 64 -10.95 3.86 -3.65
C THR A 64 -10.94 5.12 -2.79
N HIS A 65 -12.07 5.81 -2.73
CA HIS A 65 -12.20 6.95 -1.84
C HIS A 65 -12.30 6.47 -0.40
N ILE A 66 -11.64 7.18 0.51
CA ILE A 66 -11.64 6.83 1.93
C ILE A 66 -13.07 6.76 2.47
N ASP A 67 -13.95 7.66 2.02
CA ASP A 67 -15.35 7.70 2.47
C ASP A 67 -16.15 6.46 2.09
N ASP A 68 -15.69 5.73 1.07
CA ASP A 68 -16.37 4.53 0.60
C ASP A 68 -15.83 3.26 1.26
N MET A 69 -14.88 3.40 2.17
CA MET A 69 -14.25 2.25 2.81
C MET A 69 -14.90 1.91 4.14
N SER A 70 -15.09 0.61 4.35
CA SER A 70 -15.57 0.10 5.62
C SER A 70 -14.34 -0.37 6.40
N LEU A 71 -14.03 0.29 7.51
CA LEU A 71 -12.82 0.03 8.27
C LEU A 71 -13.09 -0.74 9.56
N PRO A 72 -12.20 -1.69 9.92
CA PRO A 72 -12.27 -2.31 11.24
C PRO A 72 -12.07 -1.25 12.33
N GLU A 73 -12.63 -1.50 13.49
CA GLU A 73 -12.49 -0.61 14.62
C GLU A 73 -11.02 -0.42 14.98
N GLY A 74 -10.62 0.82 15.22
CA GLY A 74 -9.25 1.14 15.58
C GLY A 74 -8.31 1.29 14.40
N SER A 75 -8.78 1.04 13.18
CA SER A 75 -7.95 1.15 11.99
C SER A 75 -7.86 2.60 11.49
N MET A 76 -6.82 2.87 10.73
CA MET A 76 -6.63 4.16 10.09
C MET A 76 -6.22 3.98 8.64
N VAL A 77 -6.48 4.98 7.81
CA VAL A 77 -6.10 4.98 6.40
C VAL A 77 -5.00 6.00 6.17
N LYS A 78 -3.97 5.60 5.42
CA LYS A 78 -2.95 6.52 4.96
C LYS A 78 -2.80 6.36 3.46
N GLN A 79 -2.60 7.49 2.77
CA GLN A 79 -2.31 7.48 1.34
C GLN A 79 -0.83 7.16 1.17
N ILE A 80 -0.54 6.11 0.45
CA ILE A 80 0.84 5.66 0.23
C ILE A 80 1.27 6.04 -1.17
N MET A 81 2.32 6.84 -1.26
CA MET A 81 2.86 7.29 -2.55
C MET A 81 4.03 6.41 -2.95
N VAL A 82 4.00 5.94 -4.20
CA VAL A 82 5.06 5.11 -4.78
C VAL A 82 5.60 5.79 -6.01
N ARG A 83 6.92 5.90 -6.11
CA ARG A 83 7.59 6.42 -7.30
C ARG A 83 8.24 5.27 -8.05
N ILE A 84 7.96 5.17 -9.34
CA ILE A 84 8.52 4.13 -10.18
C ILE A 84 9.15 4.74 -11.41
N LYS A 85 10.39 4.36 -11.69
CA LYS A 85 11.11 4.77 -12.88
C LYS A 85 10.91 3.69 -13.94
N LEU A 86 10.38 4.09 -15.08
CA LEU A 86 10.10 3.16 -16.17
C LEU A 86 11.22 3.09 -17.20
N LEU A 87 12.12 4.07 -17.21
CA LEU A 87 13.21 4.15 -18.17
C LEU A 87 14.54 4.30 -17.43
N PRO A 88 15.06 3.18 -16.93
CA PRO A 88 16.26 3.24 -16.09
C PRO A 88 17.50 3.76 -16.80
N ASP A 89 17.57 3.61 -18.11
CA ASP A 89 18.72 4.07 -18.89
C ASP A 89 18.74 5.59 -19.09
N ASN A 90 17.70 6.28 -18.70
CA ASN A 90 17.62 7.74 -18.82
C ASN A 90 17.90 8.46 -17.50
N ASP A 91 18.30 7.75 -16.52
CA ASP A 91 18.53 8.30 -15.20
C ASP A 91 19.91 8.89 -15.00
#